data_43344f88e38c9ace57c67c2229dc2a5d
#
_entry.id   43344f88e38c9ace57c67c2229dc2a5d
#
_cell.length_a   1.000
_cell.length_b   1.000
_cell.length_c   1.000
_cell.angle_alpha   90.00
_cell.angle_beta   90.00
_cell.angle_gamma   90.00
#
_symmetry.space_group_name_H-M   'P 1'
#
loop_
_entity.id
_entity.type
_entity.pdbx_description
1 polymer ?
#
loop_
_entity_poly.entity_id
_entity_poly.type
_entity_poly.pdbx_seq_one_letter_code
_entity_poly.pdbx_strand_id
1 'polypeptide(L)'
;MATDLLTAADVARGVCRLFAQQGLVAIPEVTLPNGRRTDLTAIDAKGNITIVEIKVSRADLHGDGKWPDYCDWCDRFYWALA
;
A
#
# COMPACT_ATOMS: atom_id res chain seq x y z
N MET A 1 -16.17 -0.82 -25.63
CA MET A 1 -15.38 -1.52 -24.74
C MET A 1 -15.17 -0.77 -23.41
N ALA A 2 -14.95 -1.47 -22.48
CA ALA A 2 -14.74 -0.86 -21.19
C ALA A 2 -13.45 -0.05 -21.21
N THR A 3 -13.46 1.03 -20.53
CA THR A 3 -12.22 1.68 -20.21
C THR A 3 -11.46 0.81 -19.25
N ASP A 4 -10.19 0.78 -19.44
CA ASP A 4 -9.33 -0.06 -18.61
C ASP A 4 -8.73 0.73 -17.46
N LEU A 5 -9.55 1.59 -16.86
CA LEU A 5 -9.12 2.33 -15.70
C LEU A 5 -8.98 1.38 -14.52
N LEU A 6 -7.79 1.36 -13.94
CA LEU A 6 -7.54 0.57 -12.76
C LEU A 6 -8.19 1.22 -11.55
N THR A 7 -8.86 0.41 -10.74
CA THR A 7 -9.36 0.83 -9.45
C THR A 7 -8.30 0.60 -8.37
N ALA A 8 -8.50 1.20 -7.19
CA ALA A 8 -7.62 0.93 -6.06
C ALA A 8 -7.60 -0.57 -5.72
N ALA A 9 -8.75 -1.25 -5.84
CA ALA A 9 -8.83 -2.70 -5.58
C ALA A 9 -8.00 -3.50 -6.60
N ASP A 10 -8.00 -3.09 -7.87
CA ASP A 10 -7.18 -3.74 -8.89
C ASP A 10 -5.69 -3.60 -8.58
N VAL A 11 -5.28 -2.40 -8.18
CA VAL A 11 -3.89 -2.13 -7.81
C VAL A 11 -3.50 -2.95 -6.58
N ALA A 12 -4.38 -3.01 -5.57
CA ALA A 12 -4.14 -3.79 -4.36
C ALA A 12 -3.90 -5.27 -4.69
N ARG A 13 -4.75 -5.85 -5.54
CA ARG A 13 -4.59 -7.25 -5.95
C ARG A 13 -3.27 -7.49 -6.67
N GLY A 14 -2.88 -6.57 -7.55
CA GLY A 14 -1.61 -6.67 -8.27
C GLY A 14 -0.41 -6.60 -7.34
N VAL A 15 -0.42 -5.68 -6.39
CA VAL A 15 0.65 -5.53 -5.41
C VAL A 15 0.72 -6.75 -4.50
N CYS A 16 -0.42 -7.27 -4.03
CA CYS A 16 -0.45 -8.48 -3.21
C CYS A 16 0.17 -9.67 -3.95
N ARG A 17 -0.15 -9.81 -5.24
CA ARG A 17 0.40 -10.89 -6.07
C ARG A 17 1.91 -10.74 -6.21
N LEU A 18 2.38 -9.52 -6.48
CA LEU A 18 3.80 -9.24 -6.60
C LEU A 18 4.55 -9.59 -5.31
N PHE A 19 4.01 -9.15 -4.17
CA PHE A 19 4.63 -9.42 -2.88
C PHE A 19 4.65 -10.91 -2.57
N ALA A 20 3.56 -11.63 -2.87
CA ALA A 20 3.52 -13.07 -2.67
C ALA A 20 4.64 -13.78 -3.44
N GLN A 21 4.93 -13.33 -4.66
CA GLN A 21 6.01 -13.87 -5.47
C GLN A 21 7.39 -13.59 -4.86
N GLN A 22 7.49 -12.55 -4.05
CA GLN A 22 8.72 -12.17 -3.37
C GLN A 22 8.82 -12.71 -1.95
N GLY A 23 7.87 -13.54 -1.54
CA GLY A 23 7.88 -14.13 -0.21
C GLY A 23 7.35 -13.24 0.91
N LEU A 24 6.60 -12.18 0.56
CA LEU A 24 5.95 -11.33 1.54
C LEU A 24 4.48 -11.71 1.68
N VAL A 25 3.95 -11.55 2.89
CA VAL A 25 2.52 -11.69 3.16
C VAL A 25 1.93 -10.29 3.24
N ALA A 26 0.98 -9.98 2.36
CA ALA A 26 0.31 -8.69 2.32
C ALA A 26 -1.07 -8.76 2.94
N ILE A 27 -1.37 -7.82 3.83
CA ILE A 27 -2.62 -7.72 4.56
C ILE A 27 -3.23 -6.35 4.25
N PRO A 28 -4.48 -6.30 3.71
CA PRO A 28 -5.12 -5.03 3.43
C PRO A 28 -5.67 -4.39 4.71
N GLU A 29 -5.69 -3.06 4.69
CA GLU A 29 -6.44 -2.25 5.65
C GLU A 29 -6.09 -2.50 7.11
N VAL A 30 -4.80 -2.48 7.42
CA VAL A 30 -4.33 -2.61 8.80
C VAL A 30 -4.42 -1.25 9.50
N THR A 31 -5.07 -1.21 10.66
CA THR A 31 -5.12 -0.02 11.50
C THR A 31 -3.87 0.06 12.37
N LEU A 32 -3.18 1.19 12.28
CA LEU A 32 -1.98 1.45 13.06
C LEU A 32 -2.33 2.02 14.44
N PRO A 33 -1.41 1.96 15.40
CA PRO A 33 -1.64 2.53 16.74
C PRO A 33 -1.96 4.03 16.73
N ASN A 34 -1.51 4.77 15.72
CA ASN A 34 -1.79 6.19 15.59
C ASN A 34 -3.16 6.49 14.98
N GLY A 35 -3.97 5.47 14.70
CA GLY A 35 -5.30 5.62 14.11
C GLY A 35 -5.32 5.65 12.58
N ARG A 36 -4.17 5.70 11.92
CA ARG A 36 -4.11 5.61 10.46
C ARG A 36 -4.39 4.18 10.02
N ARG A 37 -5.00 4.01 8.86
CA ARG A 37 -5.26 2.71 8.28
C ARG A 37 -4.47 2.59 6.98
N THR A 38 -3.66 1.55 6.87
CA THR A 38 -2.89 1.31 5.66
C THR A 38 -3.77 0.75 4.57
N ASP A 39 -3.43 1.03 3.31
CA ASP A 39 -4.07 0.32 2.21
C ASP A 39 -3.55 -1.11 2.16
N LEU A 40 -2.25 -1.30 2.25
CA LEU A 40 -1.61 -2.61 2.35
C LEU A 40 -0.44 -2.55 3.33
N THR A 41 -0.29 -3.61 4.11
CA THR A 41 0.90 -3.84 4.93
C THR A 41 1.44 -5.23 4.58
N ALA A 42 2.72 -5.31 4.27
CA ALA A 42 3.37 -6.57 3.92
C ALA A 42 4.51 -6.87 4.88
N ILE A 43 4.66 -8.15 5.20
CA ILE A 43 5.68 -8.62 6.15
C ILE A 43 6.48 -9.72 5.47
N ASP A 44 7.80 -9.63 5.53
CA ASP A 44 8.68 -10.69 5.03
C ASP A 44 9.04 -11.68 6.14
N ALA A 45 9.79 -12.72 5.77
CA ALA A 45 10.18 -13.78 6.72
C ALA A 45 11.12 -13.28 7.82
N LYS A 46 11.75 -12.14 7.64
CA LYS A 46 12.65 -11.54 8.63
C LYS A 46 11.94 -10.56 9.55
N GLY A 47 10.63 -10.35 9.33
CA GLY A 47 9.83 -9.40 10.10
C GLY A 47 9.92 -7.96 9.63
N ASN A 48 10.51 -7.71 8.46
CA ASN A 48 10.50 -6.36 7.90
C ASN A 48 9.10 -6.01 7.41
N ILE A 49 8.68 -4.80 7.71
CA ILE A 49 7.34 -4.32 7.39
C ILE A 49 7.42 -3.30 6.27
N THR A 50 6.60 -3.52 5.24
CA THR A 50 6.43 -2.60 4.13
C THR A 50 4.99 -2.10 4.13
N ILE A 51 4.80 -0.78 4.10
CA ILE A 51 3.48 -0.17 3.95
C ILE A 51 3.38 0.39 2.54
N VAL A 52 2.25 0.12 1.89
CA VAL A 52 1.95 0.63 0.56
C VAL A 52 0.64 1.41 0.61
N GLU A 53 0.70 2.65 0.14
CA GLU A 53 -0.49 3.47 -0.04
C GLU A 53 -0.80 3.56 -1.52
N ILE A 54 -2.07 3.35 -1.87
CA ILE A 54 -2.54 3.27 -3.25
C ILE A 54 -3.12 4.61 -3.65
N LYS A 55 -2.64 5.16 -4.76
CA LYS A 55 -3.12 6.41 -5.31
C LYS A 55 -3.59 6.18 -6.74
N VAL A 56 -4.79 6.63 -7.04
CA VAL A 56 -5.39 6.44 -8.36
C VAL A 56 -5.35 7.69 -9.23
N SER A 57 -4.85 8.81 -8.69
CA SER A 57 -4.70 10.03 -9.45
C SER A 57 -3.54 10.87 -8.93
N ARG A 58 -3.08 11.81 -9.76
CA ARG A 58 -2.06 12.78 -9.32
C ARG A 58 -2.57 13.66 -8.19
N ALA A 59 -3.85 14.02 -8.24
CA ALA A 59 -4.44 14.86 -7.20
C ALA A 59 -4.38 14.16 -5.85
N ASP A 60 -4.66 12.86 -5.81
CA ASP A 60 -4.54 12.08 -4.58
C ASP A 60 -3.12 12.11 -4.03
N LEU A 61 -2.13 11.93 -4.89
CA LEU A 61 -0.74 11.90 -4.48
C LEU A 61 -0.29 13.27 -3.98
N HIS A 62 -0.60 14.33 -4.71
CA HIS A 62 -0.19 15.68 -4.35
C HIS A 62 -0.91 16.19 -3.11
N GLY A 63 -2.13 15.71 -2.87
CA GLY A 63 -2.92 16.14 -1.71
C GLY A 63 -2.62 15.37 -0.44
N ASP A 64 -1.79 14.33 -0.49
CA ASP A 64 -1.54 13.49 0.68
C ASP A 64 -0.36 14.03 1.49
N GLY A 65 -0.67 14.66 2.61
CA GLY A 65 0.33 15.06 3.59
C GLY A 65 0.48 14.12 4.77
N LYS A 66 -0.18 12.95 4.72
CA LYS A 66 -0.25 12.01 5.85
C LYS A 66 0.85 10.95 5.82
N TRP A 67 1.56 10.81 4.72
CA TRP A 67 2.52 9.73 4.55
C TRP A 67 3.58 9.62 5.65
N PRO A 68 4.06 10.72 6.29
CA PRO A 68 5.03 10.58 7.37
C PRO A 68 4.49 9.79 8.56
N ASP A 69 3.17 9.80 8.78
CA ASP A 69 2.54 9.07 9.88
C ASP A 69 2.67 7.56 9.73
N TYR A 70 2.90 7.07 8.51
CA TYR A 70 3.09 5.65 8.26
C TYR A 70 4.53 5.22 8.45
N CYS A 71 5.49 6.13 8.25
CA CYS A 71 6.90 5.80 8.24
C CYS A 71 7.42 5.32 9.59
N ASP A 72 6.79 5.73 10.69
CA ASP A 72 7.17 5.30 12.02
C ASP A 72 6.81 3.84 12.30
N TRP A 73 5.99 3.23 11.44
CA TRP A 73 5.43 1.90 11.64
C TRP A 73 5.87 0.90 10.60
N CYS A 74 6.87 1.24 9.79
CA CYS A 74 7.36 0.36 8.74
C CYS A 74 8.84 0.57 8.49
N ASP A 75 9.47 -0.44 7.86
CA ASP A 75 10.84 -0.37 7.40
C ASP A 75 10.92 0.25 6.00
N ARG A 76 9.86 0.10 5.20
CA ARG A 76 9.77 0.64 3.84
C ARG A 76 8.37 1.17 3.57
N PHE A 77 8.30 2.28 2.86
CA PHE A 77 7.05 2.89 2.46
C PHE A 77 7.05 3.13 0.96
N TYR A 78 5.96 2.73 0.28
CA TYR A 78 5.82 2.92 -1.16
C TYR A 78 4.46 3.50 -1.52
N TRP A 79 4.45 4.26 -2.60
CA TRP A 79 3.23 4.63 -3.29
C TRP A 79 3.01 3.63 -4.42
N ALA A 80 1.79 3.09 -4.54
CA ALA A 80 1.39 2.32 -5.70
C ALA A 80 0.43 3.17 -6.52
N LEU A 81 0.80 3.43 -7.76
CA LEU A 81 0.04 4.33 -8.64
C LEU A 81 -0.67 3.52 -9.70
N ALA A 82 -1.93 3.90 -9.94
CA ALA A 82 -2.70 3.29 -11.02
C ALA A 82 -2.47 4.00 -12.35
#